data_b8c8dea74798a722c32d77e0bcb7a808
#
_entry.id   b8c8dea74798a722c32d77e0bcb7a808
#
_cell.length_a   1.000
_cell.length_b   1.000
_cell.length_c   1.000
_cell.angle_alpha   90.00
_cell.angle_beta   90.00
_cell.angle_gamma   90.00
#
_symmetry.space_group_name_H-M   'P 1'
#
loop_
_entity.id
_entity.type
_entity.pdbx_description
1 polymer ?
#
loop_
_entity_poly.entity_id
_entity_poly.type
_entity_poly.pdbx_seq_one_letter_code
_entity_poly.pdbx_strand_id
1 'polypeptide(L)'
;SAAPDPDRIAVNVDQAKLVKLPGGIATIVVGNPLIADVTLQNGGVVVVTGKGYGATNFIALDRTGQVLVDRQIQVEGPTDQLVTVYR
;
A
#
# COMPACT_ATOMS: atom_id res chain seq x y z
N SER A 1 -13.96 19.33 -0.31
CA SER A 1 -12.90 18.41 -0.50
C SER A 1 -13.38 17.16 -1.22
N ALA A 2 -12.46 16.48 -1.80
CA ALA A 2 -12.79 15.33 -2.59
C ALA A 2 -13.08 14.12 -1.71
N ALA A 3 -13.86 13.22 -2.25
CA ALA A 3 -14.06 11.93 -1.63
C ALA A 3 -12.73 11.18 -1.56
N PRO A 4 -12.60 10.24 -0.63
CA PRO A 4 -11.40 9.42 -0.60
C PRO A 4 -11.22 8.68 -1.91
N ASP A 5 -9.98 8.54 -2.31
CA ASP A 5 -9.65 7.77 -3.50
C ASP A 5 -9.82 6.28 -3.16
N PRO A 6 -10.76 5.58 -3.82
CA PRO A 6 -10.98 4.18 -3.50
C PRO A 6 -9.80 3.29 -3.84
N ASP A 7 -8.89 3.77 -4.68
CA ASP A 7 -7.70 3.01 -5.03
C ASP A 7 -6.52 3.27 -4.09
N ARG A 8 -6.68 4.19 -3.17
CA ARG A 8 -5.62 4.48 -2.22
C ARG A 8 -5.69 3.51 -1.05
N ILE A 9 -4.54 2.98 -0.70
CA ILE A 9 -4.40 2.09 0.43
C ILE A 9 -3.73 2.88 1.55
N ALA A 10 -4.43 3.01 2.67
CA ALA A 10 -3.88 3.68 3.85
C ALA A 10 -3.43 2.63 4.84
N VAL A 11 -2.20 2.76 5.31
CA VAL A 11 -1.65 1.84 6.29
C VAL A 11 -0.81 2.65 7.28
N ASN A 12 -0.81 2.23 8.54
CA ASN A 12 0.02 2.89 9.54
C ASN A 12 1.43 2.34 9.49
N VAL A 13 2.38 3.18 9.88
CA VAL A 13 3.77 2.74 9.95
C VAL A 13 3.88 1.55 10.90
N ASP A 14 4.70 0.57 10.52
CA ASP A 14 4.93 -0.67 11.26
C ASP A 14 3.69 -1.58 11.33
N GLN A 15 2.69 -1.30 10.53
CA GLN A 15 1.50 -2.13 10.43
C GLN A 15 1.43 -2.78 9.05
N ALA A 16 0.73 -3.89 8.98
CA ALA A 16 0.51 -4.60 7.74
C ALA A 16 -0.99 -4.66 7.44
N LYS A 17 -1.31 -4.63 6.16
CA LYS A 17 -2.68 -4.68 5.70
C LYS A 17 -2.77 -5.68 4.55
N LEU A 18 -3.79 -6.52 4.57
CA LEU A 18 -4.05 -7.45 3.48
C LEU A 18 -4.94 -6.79 2.46
N VAL A 19 -4.57 -6.90 1.20
CA VAL A 19 -5.33 -6.31 0.10
C VAL A 19 -5.55 -7.37 -0.96
N LYS A 20 -6.81 -7.56 -1.35
CA LYS A 20 -7.15 -8.52 -2.40
C LYS A 20 -6.96 -7.87 -3.75
N LEU A 21 -6.29 -8.56 -4.64
CA LEU A 21 -6.04 -8.08 -6.00
C LEU A 21 -6.55 -9.09 -7.02
N PRO A 22 -6.68 -8.68 -8.29
CA PRO A 22 -7.02 -9.62 -9.34
C PRO A 22 -6.00 -10.74 -9.47
N GLY A 23 -6.41 -11.86 -10.01
CA GLY A 23 -5.50 -12.96 -10.27
C GLY A 23 -4.55 -12.66 -11.41
N GLY A 24 -3.55 -13.53 -11.56
CA GLY A 24 -2.64 -13.44 -12.68
C GLY A 24 -1.42 -12.56 -12.47
N ILE A 25 -1.21 -12.08 -11.27
CA ILE A 25 -0.05 -11.24 -10.98
C ILE A 25 1.21 -12.08 -10.95
N ALA A 26 2.22 -11.64 -11.67
CA ALA A 26 3.52 -12.30 -11.69
C ALA A 26 4.61 -11.46 -11.02
N THR A 27 4.47 -10.13 -11.05
CA THR A 27 5.52 -9.23 -10.56
C THR A 27 4.88 -8.04 -9.86
N ILE A 28 5.51 -7.61 -8.77
CA ILE A 28 5.09 -6.40 -8.07
C ILE A 28 6.30 -5.46 -7.99
N VAL A 29 6.06 -4.20 -8.32
CA VAL A 29 7.08 -3.15 -8.26
C VAL A 29 6.59 -2.07 -7.33
N VAL A 30 7.38 -1.73 -6.32
CA VAL A 30 7.05 -0.68 -5.36
C VAL A 30 7.87 0.55 -5.70
N GLY A 31 7.21 1.70 -5.73
CA GLY A 31 7.87 2.94 -6.11
C GLY A 31 8.97 3.34 -5.13
N ASN A 32 8.67 3.31 -3.84
CA ASN A 32 9.66 3.65 -2.82
C ASN A 32 9.62 2.61 -1.70
N PRO A 33 10.54 1.64 -1.73
CA PRO A 33 10.56 0.58 -0.73
C PRO A 33 10.91 1.04 0.68
N LEU A 34 11.37 2.26 0.84
CA LEU A 34 11.58 2.81 2.18
C LEU A 34 10.28 3.25 2.83
N ILE A 35 9.25 3.49 2.03
CA ILE A 35 7.95 3.90 2.54
C ILE A 35 7.06 2.70 2.78
N ALA A 36 7.04 1.75 1.84
CA ALA A 36 6.16 0.60 1.96
C ALA A 36 6.78 -0.63 1.32
N ASP A 37 6.38 -1.78 1.83
CA ASP A 37 6.72 -3.06 1.26
C ASP A 37 5.44 -3.77 0.84
N VAL A 38 5.47 -4.44 -0.29
CA VAL A 38 4.30 -5.15 -0.82
C VAL A 38 4.75 -6.54 -1.23
N THR A 39 4.15 -7.56 -0.62
CA THR A 39 4.50 -8.94 -0.93
C THR A 39 3.26 -9.72 -1.35
N LEU A 40 3.42 -10.51 -2.40
CA LEU A 40 2.32 -11.30 -2.95
C LEU A 40 2.20 -12.61 -2.18
N GLN A 41 0.98 -12.91 -1.77
CA GLN A 41 0.66 -14.17 -1.13
C GLN A 41 -0.18 -15.01 -2.07
N ASN A 42 -0.43 -16.24 -1.67
CA ASN A 42 -1.29 -17.12 -2.45
C ASN A 42 -2.71 -16.57 -2.51
N GLY A 43 -3.39 -16.85 -3.60
CA GLY A 43 -4.78 -16.49 -3.74
C GLY A 43 -5.05 -15.05 -4.14
N GLY A 44 -4.04 -14.36 -4.65
CA GLY A 44 -4.23 -12.98 -5.12
C GLY A 44 -4.32 -11.95 -4.01
N VAL A 45 -3.74 -12.26 -2.86
CA VAL A 45 -3.69 -11.33 -1.73
C VAL A 45 -2.28 -10.78 -1.62
N VAL A 46 -2.15 -9.49 -1.40
CA VAL A 46 -0.86 -8.89 -1.09
C VAL A 46 -0.87 -8.37 0.34
N VAL A 47 0.30 -8.38 0.94
CA VAL A 47 0.53 -7.79 2.25
C VAL A 47 1.25 -6.47 2.03
N VAL A 48 0.62 -5.38 2.45
CA VAL A 48 1.20 -4.04 2.38
C VAL A 48 1.65 -3.65 3.77
N THR A 49 2.94 -3.39 3.92
CA THR A 49 3.51 -3.03 5.22
C THR A 49 4.01 -1.60 5.16
N GLY A 50 3.60 -0.77 6.12
CA GLY A 50 4.10 0.60 6.21
C GLY A 50 5.47 0.61 6.86
N LYS A 51 6.43 1.23 6.20
CA LYS A 51 7.81 1.28 6.67
C LYS A 51 8.23 2.68 7.06
N GLY A 52 7.75 3.68 6.36
CA GLY A 52 8.08 5.06 6.64
C GLY A 52 6.93 5.96 6.23
N TYR A 53 6.83 7.12 6.84
CA TYR A 53 5.75 8.05 6.54
C TYR A 53 5.87 8.57 5.12
N GLY A 54 4.74 8.75 4.46
CA GLY A 54 4.71 9.34 3.15
C GLY A 54 3.82 8.58 2.20
N ALA A 55 3.96 8.89 0.93
CA ALA A 55 3.14 8.30 -0.12
C ALA A 55 4.02 7.65 -1.16
N THR A 56 3.57 6.52 -1.65
CA THR A 56 4.20 5.84 -2.75
C THR A 56 3.12 5.11 -3.54
N ASN A 57 3.52 4.23 -4.42
CA ASN A 57 2.57 3.38 -5.14
C ASN A 57 3.19 2.03 -5.39
N PHE A 58 2.36 1.09 -5.83
CA PHE A 58 2.87 -0.15 -6.36
C PHE A 58 2.14 -0.51 -7.64
N ILE A 59 2.81 -1.25 -8.48
CA ILE A 59 2.30 -1.70 -9.76
C ILE A 59 2.40 -3.21 -9.79
N ALA A 60 1.33 -3.87 -10.19
CA ALA A 60 1.32 -5.32 -10.35
C ALA A 60 1.20 -5.64 -11.82
N LEU A 61 2.08 -6.52 -12.29
CA LEU A 61 2.17 -6.89 -13.69
C LEU A 61 1.86 -8.37 -13.86
N ASP A 62 1.30 -8.71 -15.01
CA ASP A 62 1.15 -10.12 -15.35
C ASP A 62 2.43 -10.66 -16.00
N ARG A 63 2.38 -11.91 -16.46
CA ARG A 63 3.56 -12.56 -17.03
C ARG A 63 4.07 -11.90 -18.29
N THR A 64 3.19 -11.22 -19.01
CA THR A 64 3.56 -10.56 -20.26
C THR A 64 4.09 -9.15 -20.02
N GLY A 65 4.04 -8.69 -18.78
CA GLY A 65 4.46 -7.33 -18.43
C GLY A 65 3.35 -6.30 -18.52
N GLN A 66 2.12 -6.76 -18.67
CA GLN A 66 0.99 -5.84 -18.73
C GLN A 66 0.58 -5.43 -17.32
N VAL A 67 0.30 -4.15 -17.14
CA VAL A 67 -0.09 -3.62 -15.84
C VAL A 67 -1.52 -4.06 -15.52
N LEU A 68 -1.67 -4.75 -14.42
CA LEU A 68 -2.98 -5.16 -13.91
C LEU A 68 -3.49 -4.21 -12.83
N VAL A 69 -2.59 -3.66 -12.03
CA VAL A 69 -2.95 -2.82 -10.89
C VAL A 69 -1.91 -1.74 -10.74
N ASP A 70 -2.36 -0.53 -10.45
CA ASP A 70 -1.49 0.59 -10.08
C ASP A 70 -2.22 1.32 -8.97
N ARG A 71 -1.77 1.20 -7.73
CA ARG A 71 -2.47 1.76 -6.59
C ARG A 71 -1.54 2.59 -5.73
N GLN A 72 -2.11 3.64 -5.16
CA GLN A 72 -1.39 4.52 -4.26
C GLN A 72 -1.40 3.96 -2.85
N ILE A 73 -0.29 4.16 -2.15
CA ILE A 73 -0.15 3.77 -0.75
C ILE A 73 0.16 5.03 0.04
N GLN A 74 -0.61 5.25 1.10
CA GLN A 74 -0.36 6.34 2.03
C GLN A 74 0.01 5.72 3.36
N VAL A 75 1.23 5.98 3.83
CA VAL A 75 1.68 5.47 5.13
C VAL A 75 1.60 6.60 6.13
N GLU A 76 0.86 6.35 7.19
CA GLU A 76 0.53 7.35 8.19
C GLU A 76 1.08 6.95 9.54
N GLY A 77 1.30 7.94 10.39
CA GLY A 77 1.71 7.71 11.75
C GLY A 77 0.54 7.78 12.70
N PRO A 78 0.79 7.54 13.97
CA PRO A 78 -0.25 7.60 15.00
C PRO A 78 -0.48 9.04 15.43
N THR A 79 -0.76 9.92 14.50
CA THR A 79 -0.85 11.34 14.80
C THR A 79 -2.03 11.70 15.66
N ASP A 80 -3.08 10.90 15.60
CA ASP A 80 -4.27 11.19 16.39
C ASP A 80 -3.97 11.18 17.87
N GLN A 81 -3.22 10.21 18.31
CA GLN A 81 -2.90 10.11 19.72
C GLN A 81 -2.01 11.26 20.16
N LEU A 82 -1.14 11.69 19.30
CA LEU A 82 -0.23 12.76 19.65
C LEU A 82 -0.96 14.08 19.82
N VAL A 83 -1.94 14.30 19.00
CA VAL A 83 -2.68 15.55 19.04
C VAL A 83 -3.42 15.71 20.34
N THR A 84 -3.95 14.66 20.86
CA THR A 84 -4.75 14.74 22.07
C THR A 84 -3.91 14.99 23.29
N VAL A 85 -2.68 14.72 23.22
CA VAL A 85 -1.86 14.93 24.38
C VAL A 85 -1.63 16.37 24.60
N TYR A 86 -1.75 16.84 24.34
CA TYR A 86 -1.31 18.10 24.65
C TYR A 86 -1.80 18.94 25.37
N ARG A 87 -1.60 19.03 25.72
CA ARG A 87 -1.82 19.87 26.49
C ARG A 87 -2.09 20.32 27.09
#